data_efdce4666166bb38639fe6da36859093
#
_entry.id   efdce4666166bb38639fe6da36859093
#
_cell.length_a   1.000
_cell.length_b   1.000
_cell.length_c   1.000
_cell.angle_alpha   90.00
_cell.angle_beta   90.00
_cell.angle_gamma   90.00
#
_symmetry.space_group_name_H-M   'P 1'
#
loop_
_entity.id
_entity.type
_entity.pdbx_description
1 polymer ?
#
loop_
_entity_poly.entity_id
_entity_poly.type
_entity_poly.pdbx_seq_one_letter_code
_entity_poly.pdbx_strand_id
1 'polypeptide(L)' 'MLIALDPGTDKFGWALSSDSGDLLLSGLSAVGELEAWAGAVLRGDLFYLEERALEKAP' A
#
# COMPACT_ATOMS: atom_id res chain seq x y z
N MET A 1 -1.26 -12.48 -1.73
CA MET A 1 -1.60 -11.03 -1.76
C MET A 1 -1.11 -10.43 -3.06
N LEU A 2 -1.92 -9.59 -3.65
CA LEU A 2 -1.56 -8.88 -4.88
C LEU A 2 -1.24 -7.43 -4.53
N ILE A 3 -0.21 -6.89 -5.19
CA ILE A 3 0.23 -5.52 -4.99
C ILE A 3 0.17 -4.81 -6.33
N ALA A 4 -0.50 -3.66 -6.37
CA ALA A 4 -0.54 -2.80 -7.55
C ALA A 4 0.14 -1.47 -7.20
N LEU A 5 0.95 -0.98 -8.11
CA LEU A 5 1.65 0.29 -7.95
C LEU A 5 1.36 1.20 -9.14
N ASP A 6 1.13 2.47 -8.84
CA ASP A 6 0.99 3.52 -9.83
C ASP A 6 2.11 4.54 -9.55
N PRO A 7 3.25 4.41 -10.23
CA PRO A 7 4.41 5.26 -9.92
C PRO A 7 4.23 6.69 -10.41
N GLY A 8 4.82 7.61 -9.66
CA GLY A 8 4.85 9.02 -10.00
C GLY A 8 6.18 9.63 -9.60
N THR A 9 6.34 10.93 -9.85
CA THR A 9 7.60 11.63 -9.56
C THR A 9 7.76 11.92 -8.06
N ASP A 10 6.70 12.39 -7.43
CA ASP A 10 6.72 12.80 -6.03
C ASP A 10 5.98 11.84 -5.13
N LYS A 11 4.97 11.16 -5.68
CA LYS A 11 4.11 10.25 -4.95
C LYS A 11 3.89 8.99 -5.76
N PHE A 12 3.50 7.92 -5.07
CA PHE A 12 3.11 6.69 -5.73
C PHE A 12 1.77 6.21 -5.16
N GLY A 13 0.89 5.77 -6.05
CA GLY A 13 -0.36 5.12 -5.64
C GLY A 13 -0.09 3.63 -5.41
N TRP A 14 -0.77 3.05 -4.44
CA TRP A 14 -0.60 1.63 -4.14
C TRP A 14 -1.93 1.01 -3.72
N ALA A 15 -2.05 -0.27 -4.01
CA ALA A 15 -3.21 -1.05 -3.60
C ALA A 15 -2.76 -2.45 -3.21
N LEU A 16 -3.34 -2.96 -2.13
CA LEU A 16 -3.12 -4.32 -1.66
C LEU A 16 -4.44 -5.07 -1.76
N SER A 17 -4.40 -6.23 -2.38
CA SER A 17 -5.60 -7.06 -2.57
C SER A 17 -5.32 -8.48 -2.11
N SER A 18 -6.38 -9.20 -1.74
CA SER A 18 -6.28 -10.61 -1.44
C SER A 18 -6.00 -11.40 -2.71
N ASP A 19 -5.65 -12.67 -2.56
CA ASP A 19 -5.42 -13.54 -3.71
C ASP A 19 -6.67 -13.73 -4.56
N SER A 20 -7.84 -13.53 -3.99
CA SER A 20 -9.12 -13.59 -4.72
C SER A 20 -9.48 -12.27 -5.40
N GLY A 21 -8.65 -11.23 -5.25
CA GLY A 21 -8.86 -9.95 -5.92
C GLY A 21 -9.65 -8.92 -5.12
N ASP A 22 -9.97 -9.20 -3.87
CA ASP A 22 -10.68 -8.22 -3.03
C ASP A 22 -9.70 -7.16 -2.52
N LEU A 23 -10.08 -5.89 -2.69
CA LEU A 23 -9.27 -4.78 -2.19
C LEU A 23 -9.23 -4.81 -0.67
N LEU A 24 -8.03 -4.73 -0.11
CA LEU A 24 -7.82 -4.67 1.34
C LEU A 24 -7.50 -3.25 1.79
N LEU A 25 -6.50 -2.64 1.15
CA LEU A 25 -6.05 -1.28 1.46
C LEU A 25 -5.60 -0.61 0.17
N SER A 26 -5.77 0.70 0.09
CA SER A 26 -5.15 1.48 -0.97
C SER A 26 -4.74 2.84 -0.42
N GLY A 27 -3.75 3.45 -1.04
CA GLY A 27 -3.24 4.71 -0.55
C GLY A 27 -2.38 5.44 -1.57
N LEU A 28 -1.92 6.61 -1.15
CA LEU A 28 -1.02 7.45 -1.91
C LEU A 28 0.07 7.89 -0.95
N SER A 29 1.31 7.56 -1.27
CA SER A 29 2.46 7.83 -0.38
C SER A 29 3.53 8.60 -1.12
N ALA A 30 4.37 9.31 -0.38
CA ALA A 30 5.50 10.02 -0.95
C ALA A 30 6.55 9.02 -1.45
N VAL A 31 7.19 9.33 -2.58
CA VAL A 31 8.24 8.47 -3.13
C VAL A 31 9.36 8.24 -2.11
N GLY A 32 9.66 9.24 -1.27
CA GLY A 32 10.66 9.09 -0.22
C GLY A 32 10.32 8.03 0.83
N GLU A 33 9.06 7.59 0.90
CA GLU A 33 8.64 6.54 1.84
C GLU A 33 8.63 5.14 1.20
N LEU A 34 9.03 5.02 -0.06
CA LEU A 34 8.90 3.77 -0.79
C LEU A 34 9.59 2.59 -0.08
N GLU A 35 10.82 2.79 0.41
CA GLU A 35 11.53 1.72 1.11
C GLU A 35 10.81 1.30 2.39
N ALA A 36 10.36 2.28 3.18
CA ALA A 36 9.63 1.99 4.42
C ALA A 36 8.31 1.27 4.12
N TRP A 37 7.61 1.72 3.09
CA TRP A 37 6.36 1.09 2.67
C TRP A 37 6.59 -0.36 2.21
N ALA A 38 7.60 -0.57 1.36
CA ALA A 38 7.91 -1.91 0.87
C ALA A 38 8.30 -2.85 2.02
N GLY A 39 9.11 -2.36 2.96
CA GLY A 39 9.46 -3.14 4.14
C GLY A 39 8.25 -3.50 4.98
N ALA A 40 7.31 -2.55 5.13
CA ALA A 40 6.08 -2.81 5.88
C ALA A 40 5.23 -3.89 5.20
N VAL A 41 5.13 -3.86 3.87
CA VAL A 41 4.40 -4.90 3.13
C VAL A 41 5.04 -6.26 3.36
N LEU A 42 6.37 -6.34 3.27
CA LEU A 42 7.09 -7.60 3.43
C LEU A 42 6.98 -8.16 4.85
N ARG A 43 6.92 -7.28 5.85
CA ARG A 43 6.79 -7.70 7.26
C ARG A 43 5.34 -7.98 7.64
N GLY A 44 4.37 -7.57 6.83
CA GLY A 44 2.97 -7.62 7.20
C GLY A 44 2.62 -6.63 8.30
N ASP A 45 3.25 -5.45 8.28
CA ASP A 45 3.03 -4.40 9.28
C ASP A 45 1.73 -3.65 8.95
N LEU A 46 0.61 -4.22 9.34
CA LEU A 46 -0.70 -3.68 9.03
C LEU A 46 -0.94 -2.32 9.67
N PHE A 47 -0.39 -2.10 10.86
CA PHE A 47 -0.56 -0.82 11.53
C PHE A 47 0.03 0.32 10.71
N TYR A 48 1.27 0.12 10.21
CA TYR A 48 1.93 1.10 9.34
C TYR A 48 1.11 1.36 8.08
N LEU A 49 0.68 0.29 7.43
CA LEU A 49 -0.06 0.38 6.17
C LEU A 49 -1.42 1.03 6.35
N GLU A 50 -2.13 0.68 7.43
CA GLU A 50 -3.45 1.24 7.70
C GLU A 50 -3.40 2.74 8.00
N GLU A 51 -2.35 3.21 8.65
CA GLU A 51 -2.20 4.64 8.91
C GLU A 51 -2.04 5.45 7.63
N ARG A 52 -1.52 4.83 6.58
CA ARG A 52 -1.27 5.49 5.29
C ARG A 52 -2.35 5.21 4.27
N ALA A 53 -3.27 4.32 4.57
CA ALA A 53 -4.32 3.96 3.63
C ALA A 53 -5.37 5.06 3.53
N LEU A 54 -5.72 5.43 2.31
CA LEU A 54 -6.83 6.33 2.03
C LEU A 54 -8.14 5.56 2.01
N GLU A 55 -8.10 4.29 1.61
CA GLU A 55 -9.29 3.46 1.51
C GLU A 55 -9.00 2.09 2.07
N LYS A 56 -9.91 1.59 2.90
CA LYS A 56 -9.81 0.30 3.56
C LYS A 56 -11.02 -0.56 3.21
N ALA A 57 -10.85 -1.87 3.23
CA ALA A 57 -11.96 -2.79 3.06
C ALA A 57 -12.96 -2.60 4.19
N PRO A 58 -14.27 -2.71 3.90
CA PRO A 58 -15.31 -2.61 4.91
C PRO A 58 -15.27 -3.73 5.94
#